data_a51d26a3301c11637e02e320b580a35e
#
_entry.id   a51d26a3301c11637e02e320b580a35e
#
_cell.length_a   1.000
_cell.length_b   1.000
_cell.length_c   1.000
_cell.angle_alpha   90.00
_cell.angle_beta   90.00
_cell.angle_gamma   90.00
#
_symmetry.space_group_name_H-M   'P 1'
#
loop_
_entity.id
_entity.type
_entity.pdbx_description
1 polymer ?
#
loop_
_entity_poly.entity_id
_entity_poly.type
_entity_poly.pdbx_seq_one_letter_code
_entity_poly.pdbx_strand_id
1 'polypeptide(L)'
;MLKINNISKTFYKGMEEENQIFDNFSLDIEENKCVAILGPNGCGKSTLFNMISGSLNPDSGEIMLGDVDIAKLSEDKRAIDIGKVNQDPSKGVCQSLNILENMSMAFKKGHKFTFKRLIDKNNIDQIIEKLKSIDLGLENKLKTQVKFLSGGQRQSLSLLMATVKKPKILLLD
;
A
#
# COMPACT_ATOMS: atom_id res chain seq x y z
N MET A 1 -4.74 16.44 -0.69
CA MET A 1 -4.09 16.85 0.54
C MET A 1 -4.26 15.78 1.61
N LEU A 2 -3.20 15.39 2.32
CA LEU A 2 -3.24 14.54 3.52
C LEU A 2 -2.96 15.40 4.74
N LYS A 3 -3.80 15.32 5.76
CA LYS A 3 -3.59 15.97 7.05
C LYS A 3 -3.64 14.93 8.16
N ILE A 4 -2.65 14.98 9.02
CA ILE A 4 -2.57 14.19 10.24
C ILE A 4 -2.69 15.15 11.40
N ASN A 5 -3.69 14.95 12.25
CA ASN A 5 -4.01 15.86 13.34
C ASN A 5 -3.89 15.14 14.68
N ASN A 6 -2.92 15.56 15.49
CA ASN A 6 -2.74 15.16 16.88
C ASN A 6 -2.83 13.63 17.10
N ILE A 7 -2.24 12.84 16.20
CA ILE A 7 -2.23 11.38 16.38
C ILE A 7 -1.30 10.99 17.51
N SER A 8 -1.75 10.04 18.32
CA SER A 8 -0.92 9.37 19.33
C SER A 8 -0.94 7.89 19.12
N LYS A 9 0.19 7.22 19.42
CA LYS A 9 0.32 5.77 19.33
C LYS A 9 1.28 5.24 20.37
N THR A 10 0.78 4.35 21.22
CA THR A 10 1.55 3.67 22.26
C THR A 10 1.41 2.16 22.06
N PHE A 11 2.53 1.46 22.01
CA PHE A 11 2.56 0.00 22.02
C PHE A 11 2.71 -0.52 23.45
N TYR A 12 2.16 -1.69 23.74
CA TYR A 12 2.21 -2.37 25.05
C TYR A 12 1.74 -1.49 26.20
N LYS A 13 0.69 -0.70 25.99
CA LYS A 13 0.13 0.24 26.97
C LYS A 13 -0.21 -0.46 28.29
N GLY A 14 0.34 0.08 29.38
CA GLY A 14 0.15 -0.47 30.73
C GLY A 14 1.03 -1.68 31.06
N MET A 15 2.00 -2.03 30.23
CA MET A 15 3.02 -3.07 30.46
C MET A 15 4.39 -2.44 30.77
N GLU A 16 5.33 -3.22 31.31
CA GLU A 16 6.69 -2.74 31.61
C GLU A 16 7.43 -2.24 30.36
N GLU A 17 7.08 -2.77 29.18
CA GLU A 17 7.66 -2.41 27.88
C GLU A 17 6.86 -1.36 27.12
N GLU A 18 6.09 -0.52 27.83
CA GLU A 18 5.30 0.53 27.20
C GLU A 18 6.19 1.45 26.36
N ASN A 19 5.82 1.63 25.09
CA ASN A 19 6.56 2.44 24.14
C ASN A 19 5.65 3.37 23.38
N GLN A 20 5.71 4.66 23.68
CA GLN A 20 4.99 5.71 22.99
C GLN A 20 5.79 6.17 21.77
N ILE A 21 5.30 5.89 20.58
CA ILE A 21 5.95 6.23 19.30
C ILE A 21 5.51 7.61 18.81
N PHE A 22 4.24 7.95 18.98
CA PHE A 22 3.69 9.26 18.63
C PHE A 22 2.93 9.85 19.80
N ASP A 23 3.14 11.13 20.04
CA ASP A 23 2.45 11.95 21.03
C ASP A 23 2.00 13.25 20.39
N ASN A 24 0.68 13.37 20.14
CA ASN A 24 0.06 14.55 19.53
C ASN A 24 0.76 14.98 18.21
N PHE A 25 1.21 14.02 17.42
CA PHE A 25 1.94 14.28 16.18
C PHE A 25 0.99 14.82 15.10
N SER A 26 1.40 15.90 14.45
CA SER A 26 0.67 16.49 13.32
C SER A 26 1.57 16.69 12.12
N LEU A 27 1.02 16.49 10.92
CA LEU A 27 1.74 16.64 9.65
C LEU A 27 0.75 16.95 8.53
N ASP A 28 1.04 17.96 7.74
CA ASP A 28 0.29 18.32 6.54
C ASP A 28 1.11 18.04 5.29
N ILE A 29 0.51 17.33 4.33
CA ILE A 29 1.10 17.06 3.02
C ILE A 29 0.17 17.60 1.95
N GLU A 30 0.65 18.59 1.22
CA GLU A 30 -0.09 19.18 0.10
C GLU A 30 -0.22 18.22 -1.08
N GLU A 31 -1.17 18.50 -1.97
CA GLU A 31 -1.33 17.73 -3.20
C GLU A 31 -0.13 17.93 -4.14
N ASN A 32 0.17 16.90 -4.91
CA ASN A 32 1.24 16.90 -5.91
C ASN A 32 2.64 17.17 -5.32
N LYS A 33 2.84 16.89 -4.03
CA LYS A 33 4.14 16.97 -3.39
C LYS A 33 4.74 15.58 -3.17
N CYS A 34 6.05 15.50 -3.27
CA CYS A 34 6.84 14.36 -2.83
C CYS A 34 7.50 14.75 -1.50
N VAL A 35 7.24 13.97 -0.44
CA VAL A 35 7.75 14.22 0.91
C VAL A 35 8.60 13.04 1.34
N ALA A 36 9.83 13.31 1.78
CA ALA A 36 10.71 12.32 2.38
C ALA A 36 10.64 12.40 3.91
N ILE A 37 10.42 11.24 4.55
CA ILE A 37 10.43 11.11 6.01
C ILE A 37 11.78 10.55 6.42
N LEU A 38 12.58 11.34 7.12
CA LEU A 38 13.91 10.98 7.57
C LEU A 38 13.92 10.74 9.08
N GLY A 39 14.75 9.82 9.52
CA GLY A 39 14.95 9.50 10.92
C GLY A 39 15.65 8.16 11.14
N PRO A 40 16.18 7.90 12.34
CA PRO A 40 16.84 6.65 12.68
C PRO A 40 15.89 5.44 12.60
N ASN A 41 16.47 4.23 12.66
CA ASN A 41 15.65 3.02 12.76
C ASN A 41 14.88 3.02 14.10
N GLY A 42 13.64 2.58 14.06
CA GLY A 42 12.77 2.54 15.24
C GLY A 42 12.04 3.85 15.58
N CYS A 43 12.30 4.97 14.88
CA CYS A 43 11.64 6.26 15.18
C CYS A 43 10.17 6.35 14.72
N GLY A 44 9.58 5.28 14.19
CA GLY A 44 8.15 5.25 13.85
C GLY A 44 7.79 5.48 12.38
N LYS A 45 8.75 5.56 11.43
CA LYS A 45 8.44 5.77 10.00
C LYS A 45 7.45 4.74 9.44
N SER A 46 7.75 3.47 9.57
CA SER A 46 6.86 2.39 9.11
C SER A 46 5.56 2.33 9.92
N THR A 47 5.58 2.73 11.21
CA THR A 47 4.38 2.88 12.03
C THR A 47 3.45 3.94 11.47
N LEU A 48 3.99 5.10 11.05
CA LEU A 48 3.23 6.15 10.40
C LEU A 48 2.60 5.67 9.09
N PHE A 49 3.38 4.99 8.23
CA PHE A 49 2.87 4.42 6.99
C PHE A 49 1.78 3.37 7.24
N ASN A 50 1.92 2.56 8.29
CA ASN A 50 0.90 1.59 8.69
C ASN A 50 -0.38 2.28 9.18
N MET A 51 -0.27 3.39 9.90
CA MET A 51 -1.45 4.17 10.33
C MET A 51 -2.13 4.85 9.15
N ILE A 52 -1.40 5.40 8.19
CA ILE A 52 -1.99 5.98 6.99
C ILE A 52 -2.66 4.90 6.14
N SER A 53 -2.00 3.76 5.91
CA SER A 53 -2.53 2.66 5.08
C SER A 53 -3.69 1.91 5.74
N GLY A 54 -3.80 1.95 7.09
CA GLY A 54 -4.87 1.31 7.84
C GLY A 54 -4.55 -0.08 8.36
N SER A 55 -3.34 -0.58 8.18
CA SER A 55 -2.88 -1.83 8.82
C SER A 55 -2.63 -1.65 10.32
N LEU A 56 -2.60 -0.42 10.80
CA LEU A 56 -2.57 -0.03 12.19
C LEU A 56 -3.50 1.16 12.41
N ASN A 57 -4.18 1.25 13.55
CA ASN A 57 -4.96 2.43 13.90
C ASN A 57 -4.20 3.28 14.94
N PRO A 58 -4.28 4.61 14.86
CA PRO A 58 -3.85 5.48 15.95
C PRO A 58 -4.72 5.25 17.19
N ASP A 59 -4.18 5.57 18.37
CA ASP A 59 -4.93 5.49 19.63
C ASP A 59 -5.83 6.73 19.82
N SER A 60 -5.41 7.87 19.26
CA SER A 60 -6.18 9.13 19.20
C SER A 60 -5.76 9.96 18.00
N GLY A 61 -6.54 11.01 17.72
CA GLY A 61 -6.32 11.91 16.59
C GLY A 61 -7.03 11.47 15.31
N GLU A 62 -6.75 12.17 14.22
CA GLU A 62 -7.44 12.02 12.93
C GLU A 62 -6.43 11.95 11.79
N ILE A 63 -6.79 11.24 10.74
CA ILE A 63 -6.03 11.20 9.47
C ILE A 63 -7.00 11.55 8.35
N MET A 64 -6.89 12.76 7.83
CA MET A 64 -7.76 13.30 6.80
C MET A 64 -7.14 13.15 5.41
N LEU A 65 -7.88 12.53 4.48
CA LEU A 65 -7.56 12.52 3.05
C LEU A 65 -8.62 13.33 2.30
N GLY A 66 -8.28 14.56 1.93
CA GLY A 66 -9.30 15.55 1.56
C GLY A 66 -10.23 15.81 2.75
N ASP A 67 -11.54 15.63 2.53
CA ASP A 67 -12.57 15.83 3.54
C ASP A 67 -12.97 14.52 4.29
N VAL A 68 -12.26 13.44 4.05
CA VAL A 68 -12.58 12.13 4.64
C VAL A 68 -11.59 11.75 5.72
N ASP A 69 -12.10 11.50 6.94
CA ASP A 69 -11.29 10.90 8.01
C ASP A 69 -11.08 9.41 7.72
N ILE A 70 -9.91 9.10 7.18
CA ILE A 70 -9.55 7.74 6.83
C ILE A 70 -9.20 6.89 8.05
N ALA A 71 -8.90 7.48 9.23
CA ALA A 71 -8.63 6.71 10.45
C ALA A 71 -9.83 5.83 10.86
N LYS A 72 -11.03 6.22 10.48
CA LYS A 72 -12.28 5.47 10.72
C LYS A 72 -12.59 4.40 9.65
N LEU A 73 -11.80 4.33 8.58
CA LEU A 73 -11.99 3.37 7.50
C LEU A 73 -11.12 2.13 7.71
N SER A 74 -11.65 0.98 7.31
CA SER A 74 -10.87 -0.26 7.24
C SER A 74 -9.78 -0.19 6.17
N GLU A 75 -8.73 -1.01 6.31
CA GLU A 75 -7.59 -1.06 5.37
C GLU A 75 -8.03 -1.28 3.92
N ASP A 76 -8.99 -2.18 3.67
CA ASP A 76 -9.52 -2.46 2.34
C ASP A 76 -10.17 -1.24 1.68
N LYS A 77 -10.87 -0.40 2.47
CA LYS A 77 -11.46 0.84 1.99
C LYS A 77 -10.40 1.90 1.69
N ARG A 78 -9.39 2.05 2.56
CA ARG A 78 -8.26 2.97 2.33
C ARG A 78 -7.44 2.55 1.12
N ALA A 79 -7.30 1.25 0.88
CA ALA A 79 -6.52 0.70 -0.22
C ALA A 79 -6.98 1.16 -1.61
N ILE A 80 -8.18 1.72 -1.76
CA ILE A 80 -8.65 2.32 -3.03
C ILE A 80 -7.83 3.57 -3.37
N ASP A 81 -7.66 4.43 -2.37
CA ASP A 81 -7.03 5.75 -2.52
C ASP A 81 -5.55 5.77 -2.11
N ILE A 82 -5.08 4.72 -1.43
CA ILE A 82 -3.70 4.63 -0.92
C ILE A 82 -2.99 3.44 -1.54
N GLY A 83 -1.93 3.72 -2.30
CA GLY A 83 -0.96 2.72 -2.73
C GLY A 83 0.15 2.58 -1.70
N LYS A 84 0.54 1.34 -1.38
CA LYS A 84 1.68 1.07 -0.50
C LYS A 84 2.64 0.09 -1.16
N VAL A 85 3.91 0.45 -1.18
CA VAL A 85 5.02 -0.41 -1.59
C VAL A 85 5.89 -0.63 -0.36
N ASN A 86 6.09 -1.88 0.00
CA ASN A 86 6.89 -2.26 1.16
C ASN A 86 8.37 -2.33 0.78
N GLN A 87 9.25 -2.10 1.76
CA GLN A 87 10.70 -2.26 1.64
C GLN A 87 11.07 -3.68 1.16
N ASP A 88 10.39 -4.70 1.68
CA ASP A 88 10.52 -6.08 1.18
C ASP A 88 9.53 -6.30 0.02
N PRO A 89 10.03 -6.50 -1.21
CA PRO A 89 9.18 -6.72 -2.39
C PRO A 89 8.26 -7.95 -2.26
N SER A 90 8.60 -8.89 -1.39
CA SER A 90 7.83 -10.11 -1.18
C SER A 90 6.50 -9.86 -0.46
N LYS A 91 6.42 -8.76 0.31
CA LYS A 91 5.20 -8.37 1.05
C LYS A 91 4.14 -7.71 0.18
N GLY A 92 4.53 -7.17 -0.97
CA GLY A 92 3.62 -6.50 -1.91
C GLY A 92 2.97 -7.43 -2.93
N VAL A 93 3.36 -8.71 -2.98
CA VAL A 93 2.92 -9.69 -3.98
C VAL A 93 2.61 -11.04 -3.35
N CYS A 94 1.70 -11.80 -3.95
CA CYS A 94 1.46 -13.20 -3.58
C CYS A 94 2.41 -14.11 -4.38
N GLN A 95 3.46 -14.61 -3.73
CA GLN A 95 4.52 -15.37 -4.38
C GLN A 95 4.07 -16.71 -5.00
N SER A 96 3.03 -17.34 -4.42
CA SER A 96 2.46 -18.61 -4.91
C SER A 96 1.58 -18.44 -6.15
N LEU A 97 1.10 -17.23 -6.41
CA LEU A 97 0.30 -16.90 -7.56
C LEU A 97 1.18 -16.45 -8.73
N ASN A 98 0.66 -16.58 -9.95
CA ASN A 98 1.34 -16.08 -11.14
C ASN A 98 1.15 -14.55 -11.32
N ILE A 99 1.85 -13.97 -12.31
CA ILE A 99 1.82 -12.53 -12.58
C ILE A 99 0.39 -12.07 -12.92
N LEU A 100 -0.33 -12.81 -13.77
CA LEU A 100 -1.69 -12.45 -14.17
C LEU A 100 -2.66 -12.46 -12.98
N GLU A 101 -2.53 -13.44 -12.09
CA GLU A 101 -3.35 -13.52 -10.87
C GLU A 101 -3.06 -12.38 -9.91
N ASN A 102 -1.79 -12.04 -9.66
CA ASN A 102 -1.40 -10.90 -8.85
C ASN A 102 -1.96 -9.58 -9.41
N MET A 103 -1.78 -9.33 -10.71
CA MET A 103 -2.33 -8.14 -11.36
C MET A 103 -3.86 -8.11 -11.31
N SER A 104 -4.52 -9.26 -11.50
CA SER A 104 -5.98 -9.36 -11.42
C SER A 104 -6.51 -9.02 -10.02
N MET A 105 -5.78 -9.39 -8.95
CA MET A 105 -6.10 -8.95 -7.58
C MET A 105 -6.00 -7.43 -7.44
N ALA A 106 -4.94 -6.82 -7.96
CA ALA A 106 -4.75 -5.38 -7.91
C ALA A 106 -5.86 -4.63 -8.68
N PHE A 107 -6.32 -5.15 -9.82
CA PHE A 107 -7.44 -4.60 -10.57
C PHE A 107 -8.79 -4.71 -9.84
N LYS A 108 -8.95 -5.70 -8.95
CA LYS A 108 -10.16 -5.87 -8.12
C LYS A 108 -10.13 -5.11 -6.79
N LYS A 109 -9.05 -4.39 -6.52
CA LYS A 109 -8.91 -3.58 -5.30
C LYS A 109 -10.11 -2.65 -5.13
N GLY A 110 -10.69 -2.63 -3.94
CA GLY A 110 -11.89 -1.83 -3.64
C GLY A 110 -13.23 -2.44 -4.05
N HIS A 111 -13.24 -3.60 -4.69
CA HIS A 111 -14.48 -4.32 -4.97
C HIS A 111 -14.73 -5.40 -3.93
N LYS A 112 -16.00 -5.61 -3.55
CA LYS A 112 -16.38 -6.72 -2.67
C LYS A 112 -15.91 -8.05 -3.26
N PHE A 113 -15.28 -8.89 -2.45
CA PHE A 113 -14.96 -10.26 -2.84
C PHE A 113 -16.26 -10.99 -3.16
N THR A 114 -16.35 -11.50 -4.39
CA THR A 114 -17.45 -12.32 -4.84
C THR A 114 -16.88 -13.65 -5.33
N PHE A 115 -17.71 -14.71 -5.37
CA PHE A 115 -17.33 -16.00 -5.95
C PHE A 115 -17.08 -15.97 -7.48
N LYS A 116 -17.05 -14.78 -8.09
CA LYS A 116 -16.67 -14.58 -9.48
C LYS A 116 -15.20 -14.87 -9.69
N ARG A 117 -14.84 -15.35 -10.89
CA ARG A 117 -13.44 -15.65 -11.25
C ARG A 117 -12.53 -14.45 -10.96
N LEU A 118 -11.36 -14.73 -10.40
CA LEU A 118 -10.35 -13.70 -10.11
C LEU A 118 -9.92 -12.99 -11.40
N ILE A 119 -9.65 -13.76 -12.44
CA ILE A 119 -9.23 -13.24 -13.74
C ILE A 119 -10.48 -12.82 -14.54
N ASP A 120 -10.56 -11.53 -14.84
CA ASP A 120 -11.54 -10.98 -15.77
C ASP A 120 -10.87 -10.84 -17.15
N LYS A 121 -11.43 -11.51 -18.16
CA LYS A 121 -10.88 -11.47 -19.53
C LYS A 121 -10.83 -10.06 -20.11
N ASN A 122 -11.76 -9.19 -19.71
CA ASN A 122 -11.81 -7.80 -20.18
C ASN A 122 -10.63 -6.95 -19.66
N ASN A 123 -9.97 -7.39 -18.58
CA ASN A 123 -8.82 -6.67 -18.00
C ASN A 123 -7.47 -7.19 -18.49
N ILE A 124 -7.43 -8.31 -19.24
CA ILE A 124 -6.15 -8.94 -19.62
C ILE A 124 -5.31 -7.99 -20.50
N ASP A 125 -5.93 -7.34 -21.49
CA ASP A 125 -5.20 -6.44 -22.39
C ASP A 125 -4.65 -5.22 -21.63
N GLN A 126 -5.41 -4.68 -20.69
CA GLN A 126 -4.96 -3.59 -19.82
C GLN A 126 -3.80 -4.04 -18.90
N ILE A 127 -3.85 -5.26 -18.39
CA ILE A 127 -2.77 -5.84 -17.60
C ILE A 127 -1.50 -5.95 -18.43
N ILE A 128 -1.60 -6.46 -19.66
CA ILE A 128 -0.47 -6.58 -20.59
C ILE A 128 0.15 -5.22 -20.90
N GLU A 129 -0.68 -4.22 -21.21
CA GLU A 129 -0.20 -2.84 -21.45
C GLU A 129 0.55 -2.27 -20.24
N LYS A 130 0.01 -2.46 -19.03
CA LYS A 130 0.67 -2.03 -17.81
C LYS A 130 2.00 -2.74 -17.57
N LEU A 131 2.07 -4.05 -17.83
CA LEU A 131 3.31 -4.81 -17.71
C LEU A 131 4.36 -4.38 -18.75
N LYS A 132 3.95 -4.08 -19.99
CA LYS A 132 4.84 -3.52 -21.03
C LYS A 132 5.44 -2.18 -20.63
N SER A 133 4.68 -1.34 -19.91
CA SER A 133 5.15 0.02 -19.53
C SER A 133 6.37 0.02 -18.60
N ILE A 134 6.72 -1.09 -17.98
CA ILE A 134 7.90 -1.21 -17.11
C ILE A 134 9.11 -1.87 -17.80
N ASP A 135 8.96 -2.34 -19.05
CA ASP A 135 10.02 -2.87 -19.93
C ASP A 135 10.92 -3.95 -19.28
N LEU A 136 10.28 -4.88 -18.54
CA LEU A 136 10.96 -6.02 -17.87
C LEU A 136 10.59 -7.38 -18.46
N GLY A 137 9.86 -7.41 -19.57
CA GLY A 137 9.41 -8.62 -20.26
C GLY A 137 8.40 -9.45 -19.47
N LEU A 138 7.75 -8.87 -18.46
CA LEU A 138 6.78 -9.57 -17.61
C LEU A 138 5.48 -9.88 -18.36
N GLU A 139 5.14 -9.11 -19.38
CA GLU A 139 3.99 -9.34 -20.26
C GLU A 139 4.08 -10.69 -21.01
N ASN A 140 5.29 -11.20 -21.22
CA ASN A 140 5.53 -12.48 -21.87
C ASN A 140 5.52 -13.66 -20.87
N LYS A 141 5.44 -13.38 -19.56
CA LYS A 141 5.56 -14.35 -18.46
C LYS A 141 4.32 -14.42 -17.58
N LEU A 142 3.14 -14.11 -18.09
CA LEU A 142 1.89 -13.99 -17.32
C LEU A 142 1.58 -15.20 -16.42
N LYS A 143 1.93 -16.39 -16.86
CA LYS A 143 1.70 -17.66 -16.13
C LYS A 143 2.84 -18.03 -15.17
N THR A 144 3.93 -17.27 -15.14
CA THR A 144 5.06 -17.53 -14.24
C THR A 144 4.69 -17.14 -12.82
N GLN A 145 4.92 -18.05 -11.86
CA GLN A 145 4.73 -17.74 -10.44
C GLN A 145 5.72 -16.68 -9.99
N VAL A 146 5.25 -15.75 -9.16
CA VAL A 146 6.03 -14.59 -8.72
C VAL A 146 7.27 -14.97 -7.90
N LYS A 147 7.26 -16.12 -7.22
CA LYS A 147 8.46 -16.64 -6.52
C LYS A 147 9.67 -16.87 -7.44
N PHE A 148 9.47 -17.09 -8.74
CA PHE A 148 10.54 -17.29 -9.71
C PHE A 148 11.06 -16.01 -10.36
N LEU A 149 10.48 -14.85 -10.02
CA LEU A 149 10.95 -13.56 -10.49
C LEU A 149 12.19 -13.11 -9.72
N SER A 150 13.04 -12.31 -10.36
CA SER A 150 14.13 -11.62 -9.66
C SER A 150 13.59 -10.60 -8.64
N GLY A 151 14.44 -10.16 -7.70
CA GLY A 151 14.08 -9.13 -6.72
C GLY A 151 13.55 -7.85 -7.37
N GLY A 152 14.26 -7.34 -8.40
CA GLY A 152 13.84 -6.15 -9.15
C GLY A 152 12.52 -6.35 -9.89
N GLN A 153 12.31 -7.51 -10.52
CA GLN A 153 11.03 -7.83 -11.17
C GLN A 153 9.87 -7.87 -10.16
N ARG A 154 10.08 -8.46 -8.98
CA ARG A 154 9.05 -8.47 -7.91
C ARG A 154 8.75 -7.06 -7.42
N GLN A 155 9.79 -6.23 -7.22
CA GLN A 155 9.62 -4.85 -6.79
C GLN A 155 8.85 -4.02 -7.80
N SER A 156 9.19 -4.13 -9.09
CA SER A 156 8.48 -3.44 -10.17
C SER A 156 7.03 -3.92 -10.30
N LEU A 157 6.77 -5.23 -10.14
CA LEU A 157 5.42 -5.76 -10.11
C LEU A 157 4.62 -5.21 -8.91
N SER A 158 5.23 -5.17 -7.71
CA SER A 158 4.60 -4.60 -6.51
C SER A 158 4.25 -3.13 -6.70
N LEU A 159 5.16 -2.34 -7.26
CA LEU A 159 4.92 -0.92 -7.57
C LEU A 159 3.76 -0.76 -8.59
N LEU A 160 3.76 -1.58 -9.65
CA LEU A 160 2.69 -1.57 -10.64
C LEU A 160 1.34 -1.91 -10.02
N MET A 161 1.28 -2.92 -9.15
CA MET A 161 0.06 -3.31 -8.42
C MET A 161 -0.41 -2.20 -7.48
N ALA A 162 0.51 -1.49 -6.82
CA ALA A 162 0.18 -0.38 -5.93
C ALA A 162 -0.42 0.82 -6.69
N THR A 163 -0.02 1.01 -7.95
CA THR A 163 -0.37 2.20 -8.76
C THR A 163 -1.46 1.96 -9.81
N VAL A 164 -1.90 0.71 -10.01
CA VAL A 164 -2.86 0.34 -11.08
C VAL A 164 -4.18 1.12 -11.00
N LYS A 165 -4.65 1.45 -9.82
CA LYS A 165 -5.89 2.23 -9.56
C LYS A 165 -5.66 3.74 -9.42
N LYS A 166 -4.45 4.25 -9.74
CA LYS A 166 -4.08 5.66 -9.60
C LYS A 166 -4.43 6.21 -8.20
N PRO A 167 -3.79 5.71 -7.15
CA PRO A 167 -4.08 6.15 -5.78
C PRO A 167 -3.83 7.65 -5.61
N LYS A 168 -4.54 8.28 -4.68
CA LYS A 168 -4.32 9.69 -4.29
C LYS A 168 -3.01 9.87 -3.53
N ILE A 169 -2.58 8.82 -2.82
CA ILE A 169 -1.30 8.79 -2.09
C ILE A 169 -0.56 7.51 -2.43
N LEU A 170 0.74 7.63 -2.64
CA LEU A 170 1.65 6.49 -2.77
C LEU A 170 2.66 6.54 -1.61
N LEU A 171 2.65 5.50 -0.79
CA LEU A 171 3.59 5.29 0.31
C LEU A 171 4.71 4.36 -0.18
N LEU A 172 5.95 4.82 -0.10
CA LEU A 172 7.15 4.05 -0.44
C LEU A 172 7.97 3.85 0.85
N ASP A 173 7.93 2.63 1.40
CA ASP A 173 8.66 2.25 2.63
C ASP A 173 10.01 1.60 2.28
#